data_ff539e3fd12000d32f68b078f39ecc31
#
_entry.id   ff539e3fd12000d32f68b078f39ecc31
#
_cell.length_a   1.000
_cell.length_b   1.000
_cell.length_c   1.000
_cell.angle_alpha   90.00
_cell.angle_beta   90.00
_cell.angle_gamma   90.00
#
_symmetry.space_group_name_H-M   'P 1'
#
loop_
_entity.id
_entity.type
_entity.pdbx_description
1 polymer ?
#
loop_
_entity_poly.entity_id
_entity_poly.type
_entity_poly.pdbx_seq_one_letter_code
_entity_poly.pdbx_strand_id
1 'polypeptide(L)'
;VKLRAIYAQIVNELFNMELKIDTKEKFTVVTPLLTDLTVNIAAEIEKTCLKQLDTPVRNVVLQMEGVTQIEDAAAVQIAALQQQFYEKSASFVICSLSDSVEASFEKMELLDFLNCTPSESEAWDIVQMEEIERELLDSDDMEFDHN
;
A
#
# COMPACT_ATOMS: atom_id res chain seq x y z
N VAL A 1 20.22 10.59 31.14
CA VAL A 1 19.41 11.41 30.21
C VAL A 1 19.77 11.09 28.76
N LYS A 2 21.08 11.05 28.46
CA LYS A 2 21.54 10.69 27.10
C LYS A 2 21.25 9.25 26.74
N LEU A 3 21.31 8.33 27.70
CA LEU A 3 21.02 6.90 27.50
C LEU A 3 19.56 6.69 27.14
N ARG A 4 18.63 7.42 27.73
CA ARG A 4 17.20 7.34 27.40
C ARG A 4 16.91 7.81 25.99
N ALA A 5 17.55 8.90 25.55
CA ALA A 5 17.37 9.43 24.20
C ALA A 5 17.91 8.45 23.15
N ILE A 6 19.09 7.86 23.42
CA ILE A 6 19.70 6.84 22.54
C ILE A 6 18.82 5.59 22.50
N TYR A 7 18.33 5.14 23.63
CA TYR A 7 17.45 3.98 23.72
C TYR A 7 16.14 4.19 22.93
N ALA A 8 15.50 5.35 23.11
CA ALA A 8 14.30 5.69 22.38
C ALA A 8 14.53 5.73 20.87
N GLN A 9 15.68 6.27 20.44
CA GLN A 9 16.04 6.32 19.02
C GLN A 9 16.27 4.91 18.45
N ILE A 10 16.97 4.04 19.19
CA ILE A 10 17.19 2.64 18.79
C ILE A 10 15.86 1.90 18.67
N VAL A 11 14.96 2.08 19.64
CA VAL A 11 13.63 1.46 19.60
C VAL A 11 12.86 1.93 18.39
N ASN A 12 12.87 3.23 18.08
CA ASN A 12 12.21 3.78 16.90
C ASN A 12 12.80 3.21 15.61
N GLU A 13 14.12 3.08 15.53
CA GLU A 13 14.78 2.49 14.36
C GLU A 13 14.40 1.02 14.19
N LEU A 14 14.31 0.27 15.30
CA LEU A 14 13.89 -1.13 15.28
C LEU A 14 12.44 -1.27 14.81
N PHE A 15 11.54 -0.37 15.24
CA PHE A 15 10.17 -0.32 14.76
C PHE A 15 10.11 0.00 13.27
N ASN A 16 10.91 0.97 12.82
CA ASN A 16 10.97 1.35 11.42
C ASN A 16 11.56 0.23 10.55
N MET A 17 12.32 -0.70 11.11
CA MET A 17 12.87 -1.84 10.40
C MET A 17 11.82 -2.91 10.07
N GLU A 18 10.63 -2.86 10.66
CA GLU A 18 9.54 -3.77 10.32
C GLU A 18 8.91 -3.46 8.96
N LEU A 19 9.08 -2.24 8.48
CA LEU A 19 8.62 -1.82 7.16
C LEU A 19 9.80 -1.27 6.37
N LYS A 20 10.02 -1.84 5.19
CA LYS A 20 10.98 -1.29 4.23
C LYS A 20 10.23 -0.35 3.30
N ILE A 21 10.74 0.85 3.11
CA ILE A 21 10.14 1.86 2.24
C ILE A 21 11.14 2.19 1.14
N ASP A 22 10.74 1.97 -0.11
CA ASP A 22 11.58 2.22 -1.27
C ASP A 22 10.82 3.05 -2.30
N THR A 23 11.19 4.32 -2.42
CA THR A 23 10.53 5.25 -3.33
C THR A 23 11.15 5.16 -4.71
N LYS A 24 10.32 4.80 -5.69
CA LYS A 24 10.66 4.75 -7.10
C LYS A 24 10.22 6.05 -7.77
N GLU A 25 10.34 6.12 -9.09
CA GLU A 25 9.95 7.32 -9.84
C GLU A 25 8.45 7.60 -9.78
N LYS A 26 7.61 6.56 -9.89
CA LYS A 26 6.16 6.69 -10.01
C LYS A 26 5.38 6.11 -8.85
N PHE A 27 6.01 5.35 -7.97
CA PHE A 27 5.36 4.72 -6.83
C PHE A 27 6.36 4.45 -5.72
N THR A 28 5.84 4.31 -4.51
CA THR A 28 6.63 3.91 -3.34
C THR A 28 6.25 2.49 -2.98
N VAL A 29 7.27 1.63 -2.83
CA VAL A 29 7.06 0.23 -2.40
C VAL A 29 7.20 0.17 -0.89
N VAL A 30 6.15 -0.33 -0.23
CA VAL A 30 6.14 -0.59 1.21
C VAL A 30 6.16 -2.09 1.41
N THR A 31 7.19 -2.61 2.08
CA THR A 31 7.38 -4.04 2.28
C THR A 31 7.42 -4.36 3.77
N PRO A 32 6.41 -5.07 4.30
CA PRO A 32 6.51 -5.57 5.68
C PRO A 32 7.60 -6.62 5.78
N LEU A 33 8.48 -6.49 6.78
CA LEU A 33 9.62 -7.38 7.00
C LEU A 33 9.32 -8.37 8.15
N LEU A 34 8.13 -8.96 8.12
CA LEU A 34 7.67 -9.90 9.14
C LEU A 34 6.77 -10.95 8.48
N THR A 35 6.53 -12.05 9.17
CA THR A 35 5.71 -13.15 8.64
C THR A 35 4.24 -13.03 9.05
N ASP A 36 3.97 -12.51 10.25
CA ASP A 36 2.60 -12.40 10.79
C ASP A 36 2.18 -10.93 10.81
N LEU A 37 1.17 -10.60 10.02
CA LEU A 37 0.68 -9.22 9.94
C LEU A 37 -0.47 -9.04 10.91
N THR A 38 -0.16 -8.37 12.03
CA THR A 38 -1.11 -8.08 13.10
C THR A 38 -1.81 -6.75 12.88
N VAL A 39 -2.82 -6.47 13.69
CA VAL A 39 -3.53 -5.18 13.67
C VAL A 39 -2.58 -4.02 13.93
N ASN A 40 -1.61 -4.19 14.83
CA ASN A 40 -0.64 -3.14 15.15
C ASN A 40 0.24 -2.81 13.93
N ILE A 41 0.68 -3.83 13.21
CA ILE A 41 1.48 -3.64 11.99
C ILE A 41 0.63 -3.05 10.87
N ALA A 42 -0.62 -3.47 10.75
CA ALA A 42 -1.55 -2.90 9.78
C ALA A 42 -1.75 -1.40 10.02
N ALA A 43 -1.81 -0.98 11.28
CA ALA A 43 -1.90 0.45 11.62
C ALA A 43 -0.66 1.23 11.17
N GLU A 44 0.53 0.65 11.32
CA GLU A 44 1.77 1.26 10.84
C GLU A 44 1.83 1.30 9.31
N ILE A 45 1.37 0.26 8.65
CA ILE A 45 1.27 0.23 7.18
C ILE A 45 0.32 1.32 6.70
N GLU A 46 -0.85 1.43 7.31
CA GLU A 46 -1.83 2.45 6.99
C GLU A 46 -1.25 3.85 7.12
N LYS A 47 -0.62 4.14 8.26
CA LYS A 47 0.02 5.43 8.52
C LYS A 47 1.10 5.74 7.49
N THR A 48 1.96 4.78 7.20
CA THR A 48 3.05 4.93 6.23
C THR A 48 2.52 5.17 4.83
N CYS A 49 1.53 4.40 4.40
CA CYS A 49 0.94 4.53 3.07
C CYS A 49 0.22 5.86 2.91
N LEU A 50 -0.58 6.27 3.89
CA LEU A 50 -1.33 7.53 3.82
C LEU A 50 -0.41 8.75 3.78
N LYS A 51 0.75 8.67 4.40
CA LYS A 51 1.78 9.72 4.33
C LYS A 51 2.22 9.99 2.90
N GLN A 52 2.25 8.96 2.06
CA GLN A 52 2.71 9.09 0.68
C GLN A 52 1.78 9.99 -0.13
N LEU A 53 0.52 10.11 0.25
CA LEU A 53 -0.43 10.99 -0.43
C LEU A 53 -0.04 12.47 -0.35
N ASP A 54 0.79 12.84 0.62
CA ASP A 54 1.28 14.21 0.83
C ASP A 54 2.68 14.43 0.23
N THR A 55 3.21 13.44 -0.51
CA THR A 55 4.52 13.52 -1.14
C THR A 55 4.36 13.66 -2.66
N PRO A 56 5.44 13.99 -3.39
CA PRO A 56 5.39 14.02 -4.85
C PRO A 56 5.08 12.66 -5.50
N VAL A 57 5.44 11.55 -4.84
CA VAL A 57 5.15 10.19 -5.32
C VAL A 57 4.02 9.62 -4.47
N ARG A 58 2.80 9.70 -4.99
CA ARG A 58 1.58 9.41 -4.23
C ARG A 58 1.11 7.97 -4.33
N ASN A 59 1.51 7.26 -5.37
CA ASN A 59 1.10 5.87 -5.59
C ASN A 59 1.89 4.93 -4.70
N VAL A 60 1.23 3.91 -4.18
CA VAL A 60 1.85 2.93 -3.28
C VAL A 60 1.63 1.51 -3.81
N VAL A 61 2.70 0.72 -3.78
CA VAL A 61 2.65 -0.73 -3.98
C VAL A 61 3.01 -1.37 -2.64
N LEU A 62 2.09 -2.18 -2.12
CA LEU A 62 2.32 -2.93 -0.89
C LEU A 62 2.85 -4.32 -1.27
N GLN A 63 4.13 -4.55 -0.98
CA GLN A 63 4.81 -5.80 -1.31
C GLN A 63 4.68 -6.79 -0.13
N MET A 64 3.92 -7.87 -0.33
CA MET A 64 3.55 -8.80 0.72
C MET A 64 4.31 -10.12 0.67
N GLU A 65 5.43 -10.16 -0.04
CA GLU A 65 6.18 -11.40 -0.30
C GLU A 65 6.51 -12.21 0.95
N GLY A 66 6.92 -11.55 2.04
CA GLY A 66 7.33 -12.24 3.26
C GLY A 66 6.21 -12.56 4.23
N VAL A 67 5.01 -12.04 3.99
CA VAL A 67 3.87 -12.21 4.90
C VAL A 67 3.18 -13.53 4.63
N THR A 68 3.12 -14.40 5.65
CA THR A 68 2.49 -15.73 5.53
C THR A 68 1.16 -15.82 6.25
N GLN A 69 0.90 -14.95 7.21
CA GLN A 69 -0.35 -14.91 7.97
C GLN A 69 -0.80 -13.47 8.19
N ILE A 70 -2.10 -13.28 8.23
CA ILE A 70 -2.69 -11.97 8.48
C ILE A 70 -3.91 -12.12 9.38
N GLU A 71 -4.04 -11.25 10.38
CA GLU A 71 -5.24 -11.21 11.22
C GLU A 71 -6.41 -10.65 10.41
N ASP A 72 -7.61 -11.14 10.66
CA ASP A 72 -8.81 -10.71 9.92
C ASP A 72 -9.03 -9.19 10.00
N ALA A 73 -8.91 -8.62 11.18
CA ALA A 73 -9.06 -7.17 11.35
C ALA A 73 -7.97 -6.38 10.62
N ALA A 74 -6.74 -6.93 10.56
CA ALA A 74 -5.65 -6.33 9.81
C ALA A 74 -5.94 -6.33 8.30
N ALA A 75 -6.49 -7.42 7.79
CA ALA A 75 -6.87 -7.53 6.38
C ALA A 75 -7.92 -6.48 6.00
N VAL A 76 -8.93 -6.29 6.84
CA VAL A 76 -9.96 -5.26 6.63
C VAL A 76 -9.33 -3.86 6.60
N GLN A 77 -8.41 -3.60 7.51
CA GLN A 77 -7.72 -2.30 7.60
C GLN A 77 -6.89 -2.01 6.36
N ILE A 78 -6.16 -3.01 5.86
CA ILE A 78 -5.37 -2.87 4.64
C ILE A 78 -6.27 -2.68 3.42
N ALA A 79 -7.36 -3.45 3.34
CA ALA A 79 -8.31 -3.33 2.24
C ALA A 79 -8.93 -1.93 2.16
N ALA A 80 -9.16 -1.29 3.30
CA ALA A 80 -9.71 0.05 3.34
C ALA A 80 -8.79 1.10 2.67
N LEU A 81 -7.50 0.84 2.57
CA LEU A 81 -6.55 1.74 1.89
C LEU A 81 -6.88 1.89 0.42
N GLN A 82 -7.40 0.86 -0.22
CA GLN A 82 -7.78 0.91 -1.63
C GLN A 82 -8.76 2.06 -1.89
N GLN A 83 -9.81 2.16 -1.08
CA GLN A 83 -10.81 3.20 -1.22
C GLN A 83 -10.26 4.58 -0.89
N GLN A 84 -9.43 4.68 0.15
CA GLN A 84 -8.84 5.94 0.56
C GLN A 84 -7.93 6.51 -0.53
N PHE A 85 -7.13 5.66 -1.18
CA PHE A 85 -6.27 6.09 -2.29
C PHE A 85 -7.10 6.48 -3.51
N TYR A 86 -8.13 5.69 -3.82
CA TYR A 86 -9.04 5.99 -4.92
C TYR A 86 -9.65 7.38 -4.76
N GLU A 87 -10.15 7.71 -3.58
CA GLU A 87 -10.75 9.01 -3.28
C GLU A 87 -9.77 10.18 -3.45
N LYS A 88 -8.48 9.92 -3.31
CA LYS A 88 -7.42 10.91 -3.47
C LYS A 88 -6.78 10.89 -4.86
N SER A 89 -7.37 10.16 -5.80
CA SER A 89 -6.86 10.02 -7.17
C SER A 89 -5.43 9.48 -7.21
N ALA A 90 -5.14 8.51 -6.37
CA ALA A 90 -3.85 7.82 -6.31
C ALA A 90 -4.08 6.31 -6.39
N SER A 91 -3.04 5.58 -6.78
CA SER A 91 -3.10 4.13 -6.94
C SER A 91 -2.55 3.42 -5.71
N PHE A 92 -3.23 2.35 -5.32
CA PHE A 92 -2.79 1.45 -4.26
C PHE A 92 -2.91 0.02 -4.79
N VAL A 93 -1.79 -0.69 -4.88
CA VAL A 93 -1.74 -2.04 -5.43
C VAL A 93 -1.03 -2.95 -4.44
N ILE A 94 -1.59 -4.13 -4.21
CA ILE A 94 -0.97 -5.15 -3.36
C ILE A 94 -0.38 -6.22 -4.27
N CYS A 95 0.85 -6.64 -4.01
CA CYS A 95 1.47 -7.68 -4.83
C CYS A 95 2.08 -8.79 -3.99
N SER A 96 2.30 -9.94 -4.63
CA SER A 96 3.01 -11.09 -4.07
C SER A 96 2.31 -11.68 -2.83
N LEU A 97 0.98 -11.77 -2.85
CA LEU A 97 0.25 -12.41 -1.76
C LEU A 97 0.57 -13.90 -1.72
N SER A 98 0.86 -14.42 -0.51
CA SER A 98 0.93 -15.87 -0.32
C SER A 98 -0.48 -16.47 -0.42
N ASP A 99 -0.57 -17.78 -0.70
CA ASP A 99 -1.86 -18.46 -0.82
C ASP A 99 -2.70 -18.31 0.44
N SER A 100 -2.08 -18.38 1.62
CA SER A 100 -2.79 -18.26 2.89
C SER A 100 -3.33 -16.85 3.13
N VAL A 101 -2.56 -15.81 2.78
CA VAL A 101 -3.00 -14.42 2.91
C VAL A 101 -4.11 -14.12 1.90
N GLU A 102 -3.95 -14.57 0.66
CA GLU A 102 -4.99 -14.42 -0.36
C GLU A 102 -6.30 -15.08 0.09
N ALA A 103 -6.21 -16.30 0.67
CA ALA A 103 -7.37 -17.00 1.20
C ALA A 103 -8.07 -16.22 2.31
N SER A 104 -7.31 -15.51 3.15
CA SER A 104 -7.87 -14.67 4.20
C SER A 104 -8.67 -13.50 3.63
N PHE A 105 -8.16 -12.83 2.60
CA PHE A 105 -8.89 -11.77 1.91
C PHE A 105 -10.13 -12.31 1.20
N GLU A 106 -10.01 -13.47 0.55
CA GLU A 106 -11.12 -14.10 -0.18
C GLU A 106 -12.25 -14.51 0.77
N LYS A 107 -11.90 -15.08 1.91
CA LYS A 107 -12.86 -15.49 2.95
C LYS A 107 -13.73 -14.32 3.42
N MET A 108 -13.16 -13.13 3.47
CA MET A 108 -13.87 -11.93 3.90
C MET A 108 -14.45 -11.13 2.73
N GLU A 109 -14.41 -11.68 1.52
CA GLU A 109 -14.94 -11.06 0.31
C GLU A 109 -14.29 -9.71 -0.01
N LEU A 110 -12.99 -9.57 0.30
CA LEU A 110 -12.25 -8.33 0.09
C LEU A 110 -11.50 -8.27 -1.24
N LEU A 111 -11.21 -9.42 -1.87
CA LEU A 111 -10.39 -9.46 -3.08
C LEU A 111 -10.97 -8.65 -4.24
N ASP A 112 -12.28 -8.65 -4.39
CA ASP A 112 -12.95 -7.94 -5.49
C ASP A 112 -12.78 -6.42 -5.40
N PHE A 113 -12.45 -5.92 -4.22
CA PHE A 113 -12.24 -4.48 -3.99
C PHE A 113 -10.79 -4.07 -4.08
N LEU A 114 -9.88 -5.02 -4.31
CA LEU A 114 -8.44 -4.78 -4.25
C LEU A 114 -7.80 -4.95 -5.62
N ASN A 115 -6.80 -4.15 -5.89
CA ASN A 115 -5.89 -4.37 -7.00
C ASN A 115 -4.75 -5.25 -6.49
N CYS A 116 -4.79 -6.53 -6.83
CA CYS A 116 -3.76 -7.49 -6.44
C CYS A 116 -3.06 -8.04 -7.68
N THR A 117 -1.74 -8.14 -7.63
CA THR A 117 -0.95 -8.72 -8.72
C THR A 117 0.02 -9.76 -8.18
N PRO A 118 0.44 -10.73 -9.02
CA PRO A 118 1.40 -11.73 -8.60
C PRO A 118 2.79 -11.18 -8.32
N SER A 119 3.17 -10.08 -8.97
CA SER A 119 4.53 -9.52 -8.86
C SER A 119 4.50 -8.00 -8.77
N GLU A 120 5.60 -7.45 -8.29
CA GLU A 120 5.81 -6.00 -8.24
C GLU A 120 5.84 -5.38 -9.64
N SER A 121 6.40 -6.08 -10.61
CA SER A 121 6.43 -5.64 -12.01
C SER A 121 5.02 -5.44 -12.57
N GLU A 122 4.12 -6.36 -12.28
CA GLU A 122 2.73 -6.24 -12.71
C GLU A 122 1.98 -5.14 -11.94
N ALA A 123 2.35 -4.92 -10.67
CA ALA A 123 1.81 -3.80 -9.90
C ALA A 123 2.19 -2.46 -10.54
N TRP A 124 3.41 -2.34 -11.04
CA TRP A 124 3.87 -1.18 -11.79
C TRP A 124 3.00 -0.93 -13.02
N ASP A 125 2.66 -1.99 -13.75
CA ASP A 125 1.78 -1.88 -14.92
C ASP A 125 0.41 -1.31 -14.54
N ILE A 126 -0.16 -1.76 -13.41
CA ILE A 126 -1.45 -1.25 -12.93
C ILE A 126 -1.35 0.24 -12.59
N VAL A 127 -0.30 0.65 -11.89
CA VAL A 127 -0.08 2.07 -11.55
C VAL A 127 -0.04 2.93 -12.81
N GLN A 128 0.71 2.50 -13.82
CA GLN A 128 0.81 3.21 -15.09
C GLN A 128 -0.54 3.32 -15.80
N MET A 129 -1.27 2.22 -15.86
CA MET A 129 -2.60 2.18 -16.49
C MET A 129 -3.56 3.15 -15.80
N GLU A 130 -3.58 3.15 -14.48
CA GLU A 130 -4.47 4.03 -13.73
C GLU A 130 -4.11 5.50 -13.88
N GLU A 131 -2.83 5.82 -13.96
CA GLU A 131 -2.39 7.19 -14.23
C GLU A 131 -2.86 7.66 -15.61
N ILE A 132 -2.72 6.81 -16.62
CA ILE A 132 -3.16 7.11 -17.98
C ILE A 132 -4.67 7.29 -18.01
N GLU A 133 -5.44 6.43 -17.33
CA GLU A 133 -6.88 6.54 -17.23
C GLU A 133 -7.31 7.87 -16.62
N ARG A 134 -6.64 8.30 -15.55
CA ARG A 134 -6.94 9.58 -14.91
C ARG A 134 -6.67 10.76 -15.85
N GLU A 135 -5.58 10.71 -16.59
CA GLU A 135 -5.23 11.76 -17.56
C GLU A 135 -6.25 11.81 -18.71
N LEU A 136 -6.68 10.65 -19.20
CA LEU A 136 -7.68 10.57 -20.27
C LEU A 136 -9.04 11.08 -19.81
N LEU A 137 -9.46 10.78 -18.60
CA LEU A 137 -10.70 11.27 -18.03
C LEU A 137 -10.70 12.79 -17.91
N ASP A 138 -9.59 13.37 -17.47
CA ASP A 138 -9.45 14.82 -17.40
C ASP A 138 -9.50 15.45 -18.80
N SER A 139 -8.86 14.83 -19.79
CA SER A 139 -8.88 15.29 -21.19
C SER A 139 -10.29 15.20 -21.80
N ASP A 140 -11.00 14.11 -21.54
CA ASP A 140 -12.37 13.92 -22.01
C ASP A 140 -13.31 14.96 -21.42
N ASP A 141 -13.16 15.26 -20.13
CA ASP A 141 -13.93 16.32 -19.47
C ASP A 141 -13.67 17.68 -20.11
N MET A 142 -12.44 17.96 -20.50
CA MET A 142 -12.07 19.19 -21.18
C MET A 142 -12.64 19.25 -22.60
N GLU A 143 -12.67 18.14 -23.33
CA GLU A 143 -13.25 18.06 -24.65
C GLU A 143 -14.77 18.25 -24.62
N PHE A 144 -15.42 17.73 -23.59
CA PHE A 144 -16.86 17.88 -23.41
C PHE A 144 -17.27 19.34 -23.22
N ASP A 145 -16.43 20.09 -22.51
CA ASP A 145 -16.70 21.51 -22.25
C ASP A 145 -16.60 22.38 -23.51
N HIS A 146 -15.98 21.88 -24.58
CA HIS A 146 -15.83 22.58 -25.84
C HIS A 146 -16.98 22.33 -26.84
N ASN A 147 -17.85 21.43 -26.52
CA ASN A 147 -19.01 21.08 -27.35
C ASN A 147 -20.29 21.64 -26.74
#